data_11dad83bfc6cfa0d3283b4e88eee00e3
#
_entry.id   11dad83bfc6cfa0d3283b4e88eee00e3
#
_cell.length_a   1.000
_cell.length_b   1.000
_cell.length_c   1.000
_cell.angle_alpha   90.00
_cell.angle_beta   90.00
_cell.angle_gamma   90.00
#
_symmetry.space_group_name_H-M   'P 1'
#
loop_
_entity.id
_entity.type
_entity.pdbx_description
1 polymer ?
#
loop_
_entity_poly.entity_id
_entity_poly.type
_entity_poly.pdbx_seq_one_letter_code
_entity_poly.pdbx_strand_id
1 'polypeptide(L)'
;MQKRTIISILAIMAAFALTACEDVRVQEFPDGKVRMETTYVKDKKQGIEKEYYNNGTLKRETNYNEDRKEGVQKEYYDDGTLQAETPFADGYIEGEVSKYHKNGKLASKAKYQKNKQIEFGEVFDPDGSPATDGSYKDPRDGYAYQWIRIGTQLWTAENMNFGTYEGSVCNQCNHWGRLYNFENAKKACLDGFHMPTKEEWKTLLTFAETSGKVGTVLKAGFGWDPIKEGGNDYGNGKDELGFGVKAGGAHFAKSDVPLKERKFEDDGKKAYLWTAEGEVLVFYHDKDIAKFEKFNPEFGASLRCLKD
;
A
#
# COMPACT_ATOMS: atom_id res chain seq x y z
N MET A 1 -36.19 1.34 24.84
CA MET A 1 -36.08 0.49 23.62
C MET A 1 -37.40 -0.20 23.38
N GLN A 2 -38.25 0.34 22.53
CA GLN A 2 -39.52 -0.29 22.17
C GLN A 2 -39.28 -1.09 20.87
N LYS A 3 -39.43 -2.42 21.00
CA LYS A 3 -39.55 -3.32 19.85
C LYS A 3 -40.98 -3.17 19.33
N ARG A 4 -41.16 -2.56 18.15
CA ARG A 4 -42.40 -2.65 17.40
C ARG A 4 -42.23 -3.68 16.31
N THR A 5 -42.92 -4.80 16.45
CA THR A 5 -43.16 -5.80 15.42
C THR A 5 -44.28 -5.30 14.54
N ILE A 6 -44.07 -5.17 13.25
CA ILE A 6 -45.14 -4.76 12.32
C ILE A 6 -45.02 -5.49 10.98
N ILE A 7 -46.08 -6.20 10.69
CA ILE A 7 -46.78 -6.52 9.44
C ILE A 7 -46.12 -7.50 8.48
N SER A 8 -46.71 -8.69 8.48
CA SER A 8 -46.65 -9.66 7.40
C SER A 8 -47.39 -9.12 6.18
N ILE A 9 -46.72 -8.90 5.07
CA ILE A 9 -47.35 -8.78 3.75
C ILE A 9 -47.28 -10.15 3.12
N LEU A 10 -48.43 -10.84 3.06
CA LEU A 10 -48.59 -12.07 2.28
C LEU A 10 -48.56 -11.73 0.78
N ALA A 11 -47.54 -12.17 0.08
CA ALA A 11 -47.59 -12.37 -1.36
C ALA A 11 -47.72 -13.86 -1.65
N ILE A 12 -48.88 -14.27 -2.19
CA ILE A 12 -49.21 -15.64 -2.58
C ILE A 12 -48.53 -15.93 -3.92
N MET A 13 -47.56 -16.84 -3.97
CA MET A 13 -47.30 -17.67 -5.16
C MET A 13 -47.00 -19.11 -4.69
N ALA A 14 -47.86 -19.99 -5.13
CA ALA A 14 -47.79 -21.42 -4.83
C ALA A 14 -46.72 -22.12 -5.67
N ALA A 15 -45.74 -22.75 -5.01
CA ALA A 15 -45.07 -23.96 -5.50
C ALA A 15 -44.40 -24.64 -4.30
N PHE A 16 -44.62 -25.90 -4.13
CA PHE A 16 -44.18 -26.77 -3.03
C PHE A 16 -42.70 -26.70 -2.74
N ALA A 17 -42.33 -26.09 -1.64
CA ALA A 17 -41.11 -26.36 -0.87
C ALA A 17 -41.41 -25.97 0.58
N LEU A 18 -40.94 -26.74 1.54
CA LEU A 18 -41.01 -26.44 2.99
C LEU A 18 -40.44 -25.03 3.23
N THR A 19 -41.31 -24.00 3.24
CA THR A 19 -40.91 -22.62 3.48
C THR A 19 -40.57 -22.44 4.95
N ALA A 20 -39.27 -22.36 5.25
CA ALA A 20 -38.83 -21.73 6.48
C ALA A 20 -39.41 -20.30 6.47
N CYS A 21 -40.07 -19.90 7.56
CA CYS A 21 -40.68 -18.56 7.67
C CYS A 21 -39.57 -17.51 7.61
N GLU A 22 -39.55 -16.69 6.57
CA GLU A 22 -38.68 -15.54 6.47
C GLU A 22 -39.24 -14.40 7.32
N ASP A 23 -38.40 -13.80 8.16
CA ASP A 23 -38.72 -12.65 9.00
C ASP A 23 -37.86 -11.47 8.59
N VAL A 24 -38.48 -10.38 8.13
CA VAL A 24 -37.79 -9.13 7.78
C VAL A 24 -37.83 -8.19 8.97
N ARG A 25 -36.65 -7.89 9.54
CA ARG A 25 -36.50 -6.95 10.65
C ARG A 25 -36.05 -5.60 10.11
N VAL A 26 -36.80 -4.57 10.48
CA VAL A 26 -36.59 -3.18 10.05
C VAL A 26 -36.07 -2.36 11.23
N GLN A 27 -35.03 -1.57 10.98
CA GLN A 27 -34.59 -0.52 11.88
C GLN A 27 -34.85 0.84 11.23
N GLU A 28 -35.23 1.82 12.05
CA GLU A 28 -35.58 3.16 11.59
C GLU A 28 -34.61 4.21 12.15
N PHE A 29 -34.49 5.33 11.45
CA PHE A 29 -33.89 6.56 11.93
C PHE A 29 -34.85 7.22 12.96
N PRO A 30 -34.38 8.21 13.76
CA PRO A 30 -35.24 8.93 14.70
C PRO A 30 -36.44 9.65 14.06
N ASP A 31 -36.34 9.98 12.76
CA ASP A 31 -37.41 10.63 11.95
C ASP A 31 -38.40 9.61 11.35
N GLY A 32 -38.26 8.31 11.66
CA GLY A 32 -39.15 7.24 11.21
C GLY A 32 -38.84 6.66 9.83
N LYS A 33 -37.81 7.13 9.14
CA LYS A 33 -37.39 6.53 7.87
C LYS A 33 -36.64 5.24 8.11
N VAL A 34 -36.75 4.31 7.16
CA VAL A 34 -36.03 3.04 7.19
C VAL A 34 -34.52 3.32 7.11
N ARG A 35 -33.77 2.76 8.07
CA ARG A 35 -32.33 2.78 8.13
C ARG A 35 -31.71 1.46 7.64
N MET A 36 -32.33 0.34 8.02
CA MET A 36 -31.83 -0.98 7.66
C MET A 36 -32.96 -1.99 7.59
N GLU A 37 -32.91 -2.87 6.60
CA GLU A 37 -33.77 -4.04 6.44
C GLU A 37 -32.90 -5.30 6.42
N THR A 38 -33.22 -6.30 7.23
CA THR A 38 -32.46 -7.54 7.32
C THR A 38 -33.39 -8.73 7.31
N THR A 39 -33.17 -9.68 6.40
CA THR A 39 -33.93 -10.93 6.34
C THR A 39 -33.35 -11.98 7.27
N TYR A 40 -34.21 -12.66 8.00
CA TYR A 40 -33.85 -13.75 8.90
C TYR A 40 -34.62 -15.02 8.58
N VAL A 41 -33.95 -16.17 8.75
CA VAL A 41 -34.53 -17.50 8.71
C VAL A 41 -34.04 -18.24 9.94
N LYS A 42 -34.96 -18.73 10.79
CA LYS A 42 -34.60 -19.41 12.06
C LYS A 42 -33.62 -18.56 12.91
N ASP A 43 -33.90 -17.25 13.08
CA ASP A 43 -33.10 -16.29 13.81
C ASP A 43 -31.68 -16.04 13.30
N LYS A 44 -31.30 -16.58 12.15
CA LYS A 44 -30.06 -16.30 11.47
C LYS A 44 -30.28 -15.34 10.30
N LYS A 45 -29.33 -14.44 10.06
CA LYS A 45 -29.35 -13.61 8.85
C LYS A 45 -29.26 -14.48 7.62
N GLN A 46 -30.19 -14.31 6.69
CA GLN A 46 -30.25 -15.07 5.45
C GLN A 46 -30.73 -14.16 4.33
N GLY A 47 -30.05 -14.19 3.17
CA GLY A 47 -30.40 -13.32 2.04
C GLY A 47 -29.85 -11.90 2.21
N ILE A 48 -30.51 -10.91 1.62
CA ILE A 48 -29.99 -9.56 1.45
C ILE A 48 -30.35 -8.67 2.63
N GLU A 49 -29.33 -8.05 3.25
CA GLU A 49 -29.46 -6.92 4.15
C GLU A 49 -29.23 -5.62 3.37
N LYS A 50 -30.14 -4.64 3.54
CA LYS A 50 -30.02 -3.31 2.95
C LYS A 50 -29.91 -2.26 4.04
N GLU A 51 -28.93 -1.36 3.91
CA GLU A 51 -28.77 -0.17 4.73
C GLU A 51 -29.00 1.07 3.88
N TYR A 52 -29.68 2.09 4.44
CA TYR A 52 -30.01 3.31 3.73
C TYR A 52 -29.41 4.54 4.41
N TYR A 53 -29.13 5.57 3.64
CA TYR A 53 -28.89 6.91 4.15
C TYR A 53 -30.19 7.55 4.62
N ASN A 54 -30.10 8.62 5.44
CA ASN A 54 -31.29 9.33 5.93
C ASN A 54 -32.09 10.05 4.83
N ASN A 55 -31.49 10.26 3.65
CA ASN A 55 -32.18 10.76 2.45
C ASN A 55 -32.98 9.65 1.72
N GLY A 56 -32.91 8.39 2.18
CA GLY A 56 -33.59 7.24 1.59
C GLY A 56 -32.78 6.53 0.50
N THR A 57 -31.61 7.04 0.11
CA THR A 57 -30.72 6.38 -0.86
C THR A 57 -30.12 5.12 -0.26
N LEU A 58 -30.02 4.04 -1.02
CA LEU A 58 -29.34 2.81 -0.62
C LEU A 58 -27.88 3.11 -0.35
N LYS A 59 -27.38 2.73 0.85
CA LYS A 59 -26.01 2.92 1.29
C LYS A 59 -25.18 1.67 1.13
N ARG A 60 -25.76 0.52 1.45
CA ARG A 60 -25.07 -0.77 1.39
C ARG A 60 -26.05 -1.91 1.17
N GLU A 61 -25.62 -2.87 0.39
CA GLU A 61 -26.30 -4.14 0.17
C GLU A 61 -25.33 -5.27 0.48
N THR A 62 -25.72 -6.18 1.38
CA THR A 62 -24.88 -7.30 1.83
C THR A 62 -25.68 -8.57 1.79
N ASN A 63 -25.18 -9.60 1.13
CA ASN A 63 -25.80 -10.91 1.17
C ASN A 63 -25.27 -11.74 2.34
N TYR A 64 -26.16 -12.47 3.03
CA TYR A 64 -25.83 -13.34 4.14
C TYR A 64 -26.30 -14.77 3.90
N ASN A 65 -25.49 -15.71 4.33
CA ASN A 65 -25.83 -17.12 4.44
C ASN A 65 -25.54 -17.57 5.88
N GLU A 66 -26.58 -17.88 6.66
CA GLU A 66 -26.47 -18.29 8.07
C GLU A 66 -25.53 -17.38 8.92
N ASP A 67 -25.83 -16.07 8.98
CA ASP A 67 -25.07 -15.02 9.66
C ASP A 67 -23.70 -14.67 9.04
N ARG A 68 -23.24 -15.38 8.02
CA ARG A 68 -21.98 -15.11 7.35
C ARG A 68 -22.21 -14.33 6.06
N LYS A 69 -21.36 -13.34 5.82
CA LYS A 69 -21.37 -12.62 4.55
C LYS A 69 -20.97 -13.56 3.42
N GLU A 70 -21.73 -13.52 2.32
CA GLU A 70 -21.50 -14.36 1.15
C GLU A 70 -21.77 -13.56 -0.14
N GLY A 71 -20.94 -13.75 -1.18
CA GLY A 71 -21.08 -13.02 -2.44
C GLY A 71 -20.57 -11.58 -2.36
N VAL A 72 -20.99 -10.70 -3.25
CA VAL A 72 -20.49 -9.33 -3.37
C VAL A 72 -21.33 -8.37 -2.54
N GLN A 73 -20.69 -7.74 -1.53
CA GLN A 73 -21.26 -6.56 -0.86
C GLN A 73 -21.05 -5.34 -1.75
N LYS A 74 -22.09 -4.53 -1.92
CA LYS A 74 -22.04 -3.24 -2.62
C LYS A 74 -22.25 -2.10 -1.64
N GLU A 75 -21.46 -1.06 -1.80
CA GLU A 75 -21.59 0.20 -1.06
C GLU A 75 -21.81 1.34 -2.06
N TYR A 76 -22.62 2.33 -1.67
CA TYR A 76 -22.99 3.45 -2.51
C TYR A 76 -22.73 4.76 -1.80
N TYR A 77 -22.45 5.81 -2.55
CA TYR A 77 -22.45 7.18 -2.06
C TYR A 77 -23.89 7.66 -1.77
N ASP A 78 -23.97 8.79 -1.09
CA ASP A 78 -25.26 9.43 -0.73
C ASP A 78 -26.11 9.91 -1.93
N ASP A 79 -25.51 10.00 -3.11
CA ASP A 79 -26.16 10.29 -4.40
C ASP A 79 -26.59 9.02 -5.17
N GLY A 80 -26.31 7.83 -4.62
CA GLY A 80 -26.61 6.53 -5.21
C GLY A 80 -25.55 5.98 -6.18
N THR A 81 -24.46 6.71 -6.42
CA THR A 81 -23.34 6.21 -7.21
C THR A 81 -22.62 5.08 -6.48
N LEU A 82 -22.24 4.01 -7.20
CA LEU A 82 -21.50 2.88 -6.63
C LEU A 82 -20.15 3.38 -6.06
N GLN A 83 -19.87 3.03 -4.78
CA GLN A 83 -18.66 3.41 -4.08
C GLN A 83 -17.65 2.26 -3.97
N ALA A 84 -18.15 1.05 -3.68
CA ALA A 84 -17.28 -0.11 -3.55
C ALA A 84 -18.01 -1.43 -3.83
N GLU A 85 -17.25 -2.42 -4.29
CA GLU A 85 -17.63 -3.83 -4.38
C GLU A 85 -16.61 -4.65 -3.60
N THR A 86 -17.10 -5.45 -2.64
CA THR A 86 -16.27 -6.28 -1.77
C THR A 86 -16.79 -7.71 -1.81
N PRO A 87 -16.05 -8.66 -2.41
CA PRO A 87 -16.44 -10.07 -2.43
C PRO A 87 -16.18 -10.73 -1.07
N PHE A 88 -17.16 -11.51 -0.62
CA PHE A 88 -17.09 -12.30 0.59
C PHE A 88 -17.32 -13.78 0.31
N ALA A 89 -16.55 -14.64 0.99
CA ALA A 89 -16.79 -16.06 1.09
C ALA A 89 -16.66 -16.47 2.54
N ASP A 90 -17.68 -17.17 3.08
CA ASP A 90 -17.73 -17.65 4.46
C ASP A 90 -17.42 -16.57 5.53
N GLY A 91 -17.84 -15.31 5.27
CA GLY A 91 -17.64 -14.15 6.15
C GLY A 91 -16.32 -13.42 5.98
N TYR A 92 -15.39 -13.94 5.18
CA TYR A 92 -14.09 -13.31 4.90
C TYR A 92 -14.09 -12.57 3.56
N ILE A 93 -13.34 -11.47 3.47
CA ILE A 93 -13.06 -10.84 2.17
C ILE A 93 -12.17 -11.80 1.38
N GLU A 94 -12.66 -12.21 0.20
CA GLU A 94 -12.00 -13.19 -0.67
C GLU A 94 -12.20 -12.79 -2.13
N GLY A 95 -11.11 -12.39 -2.82
CA GLY A 95 -11.13 -11.94 -4.20
C GLY A 95 -10.76 -10.47 -4.38
N GLU A 96 -11.14 -9.87 -5.50
CA GLU A 96 -10.81 -8.49 -5.86
C GLU A 96 -11.83 -7.50 -5.26
N VAL A 97 -11.34 -6.60 -4.39
CA VAL A 97 -12.11 -5.45 -3.89
C VAL A 97 -11.90 -4.29 -4.86
N SER A 98 -13.00 -3.71 -5.35
CA SER A 98 -12.99 -2.54 -6.22
C SER A 98 -13.63 -1.35 -5.50
N LYS A 99 -13.01 -0.16 -5.67
CA LYS A 99 -13.58 1.12 -5.19
C LYS A 99 -13.70 2.09 -6.35
N TYR A 100 -14.69 2.96 -6.28
CA TYR A 100 -15.02 3.90 -7.34
C TYR A 100 -15.07 5.34 -6.83
N HIS A 101 -14.71 6.29 -7.67
CA HIS A 101 -14.93 7.71 -7.44
C HIS A 101 -16.42 8.06 -7.61
N LYS A 102 -16.86 9.22 -7.08
CA LYS A 102 -18.25 9.71 -7.26
C LYS A 102 -18.67 9.87 -8.73
N ASN A 103 -17.73 10.03 -9.66
CA ASN A 103 -18.01 10.08 -11.10
C ASN A 103 -18.20 8.68 -11.74
N GLY A 104 -18.20 7.60 -10.94
CA GLY A 104 -18.39 6.22 -11.37
C GLY A 104 -17.13 5.55 -11.95
N LYS A 105 -16.01 6.27 -12.11
CA LYS A 105 -14.75 5.66 -12.57
C LYS A 105 -14.07 4.89 -11.46
N LEU A 106 -13.33 3.84 -11.82
CA LEU A 106 -12.56 3.03 -10.87
C LEU A 106 -11.55 3.93 -10.13
N ALA A 107 -11.54 3.85 -8.81
CA ALA A 107 -10.58 4.56 -7.94
C ALA A 107 -9.45 3.64 -7.49
N SER A 108 -9.76 2.38 -7.17
CA SER A 108 -8.74 1.38 -6.84
C SER A 108 -9.30 -0.03 -6.96
N LYS A 109 -8.39 -1.00 -7.15
CA LYS A 109 -8.70 -2.43 -7.00
C LYS A 109 -7.52 -3.13 -6.35
N ALA A 110 -7.81 -4.13 -5.51
CA ALA A 110 -6.79 -4.91 -4.82
C ALA A 110 -7.32 -6.30 -4.50
N LYS A 111 -6.46 -7.32 -4.50
CA LYS A 111 -6.83 -8.69 -4.18
C LYS A 111 -6.65 -9.01 -2.71
N TYR A 112 -7.64 -9.75 -2.18
CA TYR A 112 -7.68 -10.18 -0.79
C TYR A 112 -7.85 -11.69 -0.69
N GLN A 113 -7.25 -12.27 0.35
CA GLN A 113 -7.46 -13.64 0.79
C GLN A 113 -7.64 -13.66 2.30
N LYS A 114 -8.79 -14.17 2.77
CA LYS A 114 -9.15 -14.24 4.20
C LYS A 114 -8.91 -12.91 4.94
N ASN A 115 -9.46 -11.81 4.41
CA ASN A 115 -9.34 -10.43 4.89
C ASN A 115 -7.93 -9.81 4.75
N LYS A 116 -6.92 -10.55 4.29
CA LYS A 116 -5.57 -10.03 4.07
C LYS A 116 -5.42 -9.59 2.62
N GLN A 117 -4.99 -8.37 2.38
CA GLN A 117 -4.56 -7.95 1.06
C GLN A 117 -3.30 -8.71 0.67
N ILE A 118 -3.32 -9.38 -0.50
CA ILE A 118 -2.25 -10.26 -0.98
C ILE A 118 -1.45 -9.68 -2.14
N GLU A 119 -1.94 -8.59 -2.75
CA GLU A 119 -1.24 -7.88 -3.83
C GLU A 119 -1.36 -6.37 -3.60
N PHE A 120 -0.35 -5.62 -4.03
CA PHE A 120 -0.45 -4.16 -4.11
C PHE A 120 -1.57 -3.80 -5.08
N GLY A 121 -2.50 -2.95 -4.63
CA GLY A 121 -3.65 -2.54 -5.43
C GLY A 121 -3.29 -1.55 -6.53
N GLU A 122 -4.05 -1.56 -7.60
CA GLU A 122 -4.02 -0.48 -8.59
C GLU A 122 -4.83 0.71 -8.06
N VAL A 123 -4.33 1.92 -8.27
CA VAL A 123 -4.98 3.18 -7.87
C VAL A 123 -5.09 4.09 -9.10
N PHE A 124 -6.21 4.77 -9.22
CA PHE A 124 -6.52 5.63 -10.36
C PHE A 124 -7.02 6.99 -9.89
N ASP A 125 -6.66 8.04 -10.64
CA ASP A 125 -7.19 9.38 -10.45
C ASP A 125 -8.65 9.50 -10.93
N PRO A 126 -9.39 10.54 -10.53
CA PRO A 126 -10.80 10.72 -10.94
C PRO A 126 -11.02 10.83 -12.45
N ASP A 127 -9.99 11.13 -13.24
CA ASP A 127 -10.05 11.11 -14.71
C ASP A 127 -9.90 9.70 -15.30
N GLY A 128 -9.57 8.69 -14.44
CA GLY A 128 -9.37 7.28 -14.79
C GLY A 128 -7.95 6.95 -15.23
N SER A 129 -7.01 7.90 -15.18
CA SER A 129 -5.58 7.64 -15.38
C SER A 129 -5.00 6.91 -14.16
N PRO A 130 -3.94 6.08 -14.33
CA PRO A 130 -3.22 5.52 -13.19
C PRO A 130 -2.68 6.62 -12.30
N ALA A 131 -2.92 6.55 -10.99
CA ALA A 131 -2.41 7.53 -10.05
C ALA A 131 -0.87 7.60 -10.10
N THR A 132 -0.32 8.80 -9.92
CA THR A 132 1.12 9.05 -9.97
C THR A 132 1.82 8.80 -8.65
N ASP A 133 1.10 8.87 -7.54
CA ASP A 133 1.60 8.62 -6.19
C ASP A 133 0.51 8.05 -5.28
N GLY A 134 0.88 7.64 -4.08
CA GLY A 134 -0.03 7.15 -3.06
C GLY A 134 0.69 6.47 -1.90
N SER A 135 -0.05 5.74 -1.07
CA SER A 135 0.51 5.01 0.06
C SER A 135 0.02 3.56 0.13
N TYR A 136 0.88 2.68 0.62
CA TYR A 136 0.57 1.28 0.91
C TYR A 136 0.99 0.93 2.33
N LYS A 137 0.05 0.41 3.12
CA LYS A 137 0.33 -0.03 4.48
C LYS A 137 0.83 -1.47 4.48
N ASP A 138 2.07 -1.68 4.94
CA ASP A 138 2.66 -3.00 5.08
C ASP A 138 1.89 -3.82 6.14
N PRO A 139 1.26 -4.95 5.78
CA PRO A 139 0.51 -5.74 6.73
C PRO A 139 1.39 -6.46 7.76
N ARG A 140 2.72 -6.52 7.57
CA ARG A 140 3.66 -7.20 8.45
C ARG A 140 3.94 -6.39 9.72
N ASP A 141 4.02 -5.05 9.62
CA ASP A 141 4.34 -4.16 10.74
C ASP A 141 3.42 -2.94 10.86
N GLY A 142 2.55 -2.73 9.87
CA GLY A 142 1.61 -1.61 9.83
C GLY A 142 2.22 -0.29 9.38
N TYR A 143 3.49 -0.24 8.96
CA TYR A 143 4.13 0.96 8.42
C TYR A 143 3.52 1.31 7.06
N ALA A 144 3.25 2.61 6.82
CA ALA A 144 2.70 3.10 5.57
C ALA A 144 3.83 3.66 4.68
N TYR A 145 4.18 2.93 3.64
CA TYR A 145 5.14 3.38 2.63
C TYR A 145 4.44 4.24 1.58
N GLN A 146 5.05 5.37 1.26
CA GLN A 146 4.67 6.14 0.09
C GLN A 146 5.23 5.45 -1.18
N TRP A 147 4.49 5.54 -2.26
CA TRP A 147 4.93 5.09 -3.57
C TRP A 147 4.74 6.19 -4.61
N ILE A 148 5.54 6.13 -5.67
CA ILE A 148 5.53 7.10 -6.75
C ILE A 148 5.75 6.42 -8.10
N ARG A 149 5.07 6.91 -9.12
CA ARG A 149 5.27 6.48 -10.51
C ARG A 149 6.29 7.39 -11.19
N ILE A 150 7.34 6.78 -11.74
CA ILE A 150 8.38 7.46 -12.52
C ILE A 150 8.48 6.75 -13.87
N GLY A 151 8.05 7.42 -14.93
CA GLY A 151 7.88 6.80 -16.23
C GLY A 151 6.88 5.64 -16.16
N THR A 152 7.31 4.44 -16.54
CA THR A 152 6.50 3.21 -16.49
C THR A 152 6.65 2.44 -15.18
N GLN A 153 7.55 2.87 -14.29
CA GLN A 153 7.90 2.16 -13.07
C GLN A 153 7.19 2.76 -11.85
N LEU A 154 6.78 1.90 -10.91
CA LEU A 154 6.18 2.31 -9.64
C LEU A 154 7.09 1.90 -8.48
N TRP A 155 7.65 2.89 -7.80
CA TRP A 155 8.68 2.75 -6.78
C TRP A 155 8.16 3.06 -5.37
N THR A 156 8.75 2.46 -4.34
CA THR A 156 8.65 3.04 -2.99
C THR A 156 9.36 4.41 -2.99
N ALA A 157 8.67 5.46 -2.52
CA ALA A 157 9.21 6.82 -2.47
C ALA A 157 10.14 7.05 -1.26
N GLU A 158 10.36 6.01 -0.45
CA GLU A 158 11.23 6.02 0.71
C GLU A 158 11.95 4.68 0.87
N ASN A 159 13.06 4.70 1.61
CA ASN A 159 13.80 3.47 1.89
C ASN A 159 12.98 2.54 2.77
N MET A 160 13.09 1.24 2.55
CA MET A 160 12.43 0.23 3.38
C MET A 160 12.86 0.36 4.84
N ASN A 161 11.87 0.19 5.75
CA ASN A 161 12.07 0.26 7.20
C ASN A 161 11.62 -1.02 7.94
N PHE A 162 11.22 -2.04 7.20
CA PHE A 162 10.80 -3.32 7.78
C PHE A 162 11.94 -4.01 8.54
N GLY A 163 11.73 -4.27 9.82
CA GLY A 163 12.73 -4.90 10.69
C GLY A 163 12.80 -6.41 10.46
N THR A 164 13.90 -6.91 9.88
CA THR A 164 14.22 -8.33 9.89
C THR A 164 14.88 -8.71 11.21
N TYR A 165 14.61 -9.92 11.72
CA TYR A 165 15.14 -10.34 13.03
C TYR A 165 16.68 -10.30 13.09
N GLU A 166 17.32 -10.74 12.00
CA GLU A 166 18.78 -10.66 11.81
C GLU A 166 19.07 -10.04 10.44
N GLY A 167 20.20 -9.34 10.31
CA GLY A 167 20.66 -8.83 9.02
C GLY A 167 20.07 -7.48 8.60
N SER A 168 19.33 -6.78 9.47
CA SER A 168 19.02 -5.36 9.28
C SER A 168 19.43 -4.56 10.53
N VAL A 169 19.94 -3.36 10.29
CA VAL A 169 20.36 -2.43 11.35
C VAL A 169 19.69 -1.08 11.17
N CYS A 170 19.50 -0.40 12.29
CA CYS A 170 18.90 0.91 12.36
C CYS A 170 19.92 1.96 12.79
N ASN A 171 20.15 2.95 11.91
CA ASN A 171 20.75 4.22 12.27
C ASN A 171 19.78 5.31 11.84
N GLN A 172 19.04 5.91 12.80
CA GLN A 172 18.01 6.91 12.52
C GLN A 172 16.94 6.42 11.50
N CYS A 173 16.41 5.22 11.71
CA CYS A 173 15.47 4.57 10.78
C CYS A 173 14.26 5.43 10.41
N ASN A 174 13.78 6.30 11.31
CA ASN A 174 12.68 7.22 11.04
C ASN A 174 13.02 8.28 9.97
N HIS A 175 14.32 8.50 9.71
CA HIS A 175 14.79 9.45 8.69
C HIS A 175 15.30 8.76 7.43
N TRP A 176 16.09 7.69 7.59
CA TRP A 176 16.85 7.09 6.49
C TRP A 176 16.35 5.70 6.06
N GLY A 177 15.40 5.10 6.81
CA GLY A 177 15.06 3.70 6.68
C GLY A 177 16.14 2.79 7.29
N ARG A 178 16.03 1.49 7.06
CA ARG A 178 17.00 0.49 7.55
C ARG A 178 18.09 0.20 6.53
N LEU A 179 19.22 -0.27 7.03
CA LEU A 179 20.27 -0.87 6.22
C LEU A 179 20.18 -2.38 6.35
N TYR A 180 20.24 -3.08 5.24
CA TYR A 180 20.09 -4.54 5.13
C TYR A 180 21.37 -5.14 4.56
N ASN A 181 21.80 -6.32 5.06
CA ASN A 181 22.66 -7.17 4.27
C ASN A 181 21.90 -7.77 3.10
N PHE A 182 22.61 -8.29 2.09
CA PHE A 182 21.99 -8.71 0.83
C PHE A 182 20.88 -9.76 1.01
N GLU A 183 21.09 -10.77 1.87
CA GLU A 183 20.11 -11.85 2.08
C GLU A 183 18.82 -11.36 2.76
N ASN A 184 18.90 -10.33 3.59
CA ASN A 184 17.73 -9.72 4.21
C ASN A 184 17.07 -8.67 3.33
N ALA A 185 17.83 -7.99 2.49
CA ALA A 185 17.25 -7.10 1.47
C ALA A 185 16.29 -7.83 0.54
N LYS A 186 16.60 -9.06 0.11
CA LYS A 186 15.73 -9.90 -0.72
C LYS A 186 14.35 -10.16 -0.13
N LYS A 187 14.18 -10.05 1.20
CA LYS A 187 12.96 -10.39 1.93
C LYS A 187 12.23 -9.15 2.48
N ALA A 188 12.83 -7.98 2.33
CA ALA A 188 12.33 -6.78 3.01
C ALA A 188 11.30 -6.01 2.17
N CYS A 189 11.21 -6.22 0.87
CA CYS A 189 10.18 -5.57 0.05
C CYS A 189 8.76 -5.97 0.46
N LEU A 190 7.81 -5.12 0.16
CA LEU A 190 6.38 -5.32 0.35
C LEU A 190 5.89 -6.49 -0.53
N ASP A 191 4.79 -7.13 -0.13
CA ASP A 191 4.09 -8.10 -1.00
C ASP A 191 3.68 -7.40 -2.32
N GLY A 192 4.00 -7.99 -3.48
CA GLY A 192 3.78 -7.41 -4.81
C GLY A 192 4.82 -6.36 -5.22
N PHE A 193 5.94 -6.31 -4.48
CA PHE A 193 7.13 -5.54 -4.83
C PHE A 193 8.36 -6.41 -4.73
N HIS A 194 9.37 -6.10 -5.52
CA HIS A 194 10.65 -6.78 -5.50
C HIS A 194 11.83 -5.81 -5.31
N MET A 195 12.98 -6.36 -4.96
CA MET A 195 14.25 -5.64 -4.97
C MET A 195 14.64 -5.39 -6.44
N PRO A 196 14.86 -4.13 -6.84
CA PRO A 196 15.05 -3.78 -8.25
C PRO A 196 16.31 -4.40 -8.85
N THR A 197 16.19 -4.88 -10.07
CA THR A 197 17.33 -5.30 -10.88
C THR A 197 18.15 -4.10 -11.33
N LYS A 198 19.39 -4.36 -11.73
CA LYS A 198 20.27 -3.33 -12.29
C LYS A 198 19.68 -2.67 -13.56
N GLU A 199 18.96 -3.43 -14.38
CA GLU A 199 18.31 -2.90 -15.58
C GLU A 199 17.12 -2.00 -15.24
N GLU A 200 16.36 -2.32 -14.19
CA GLU A 200 15.27 -1.47 -13.70
C GLU A 200 15.80 -0.16 -13.10
N TRP A 201 16.91 -0.22 -12.35
CA TRP A 201 17.62 0.98 -11.92
C TRP A 201 18.11 1.83 -13.09
N LYS A 202 18.67 1.22 -14.15
CA LYS A 202 19.08 1.95 -15.36
C LYS A 202 17.89 2.63 -16.04
N THR A 203 16.73 1.99 -16.08
CA THR A 203 15.50 2.58 -16.61
C THR A 203 15.13 3.85 -15.84
N LEU A 204 15.17 3.83 -14.50
CA LEU A 204 14.95 5.01 -13.66
C LEU A 204 16.01 6.10 -13.93
N LEU A 205 17.29 5.73 -13.98
CA LEU A 205 18.39 6.68 -14.21
C LEU A 205 18.26 7.37 -15.58
N THR A 206 17.96 6.58 -16.62
CA THR A 206 17.74 7.11 -17.98
C THR A 206 16.54 8.07 -18.02
N PHE A 207 15.44 7.73 -17.32
CA PHE A 207 14.30 8.64 -17.21
C PHE A 207 14.70 9.94 -16.49
N ALA A 208 15.43 9.86 -15.39
CA ALA A 208 15.90 11.03 -14.65
C ALA A 208 16.81 11.94 -15.50
N GLU A 209 17.66 11.37 -16.36
CA GLU A 209 18.53 12.11 -17.28
C GLU A 209 17.74 12.96 -18.29
N THR A 210 16.51 12.59 -18.62
CA THR A 210 15.63 13.42 -19.48
C THR A 210 15.20 14.72 -18.82
N SER A 211 15.18 14.76 -17.48
CA SER A 211 14.78 15.93 -16.66
C SER A 211 16.00 16.73 -16.20
N GLY A 212 17.20 16.15 -16.17
CA GLY A 212 18.40 16.83 -15.72
C GLY A 212 19.53 15.92 -15.29
N LYS A 213 20.41 16.41 -14.43
CA LYS A 213 21.48 15.58 -13.86
C LYS A 213 20.88 14.63 -12.81
N VAL A 214 21.24 13.36 -12.86
CA VAL A 214 20.71 12.27 -12.02
C VAL A 214 20.71 12.64 -10.52
N GLY A 215 21.82 13.14 -10.01
CA GLY A 215 21.91 13.53 -8.60
C GLY A 215 20.99 14.69 -8.25
N THR A 216 20.88 15.72 -9.08
CA THR A 216 19.95 16.84 -8.89
C THR A 216 18.50 16.37 -8.88
N VAL A 217 18.12 15.49 -9.81
CA VAL A 217 16.74 15.05 -10.03
C VAL A 217 16.26 14.08 -8.94
N LEU A 218 17.12 13.15 -8.50
CA LEU A 218 16.73 12.02 -7.64
C LEU A 218 17.11 12.16 -6.17
N LYS A 219 18.15 12.96 -5.81
CA LYS A 219 18.53 13.14 -4.41
C LYS A 219 17.53 14.03 -3.68
N ALA A 220 17.28 13.70 -2.41
CA ALA A 220 16.47 14.52 -1.52
C ALA A 220 17.02 15.96 -1.39
N GLY A 221 16.12 16.91 -1.18
CA GLY A 221 16.47 18.33 -1.00
C GLY A 221 17.13 18.66 0.33
N PHE A 222 17.46 17.65 1.15
CA PHE A 222 18.08 17.80 2.46
C PHE A 222 18.84 16.54 2.87
N GLY A 223 19.70 16.68 3.88
CA GLY A 223 20.38 15.55 4.54
C GLY A 223 21.65 15.10 3.84
N TRP A 224 22.15 15.85 2.85
CA TRP A 224 23.44 15.65 2.24
C TRP A 224 24.45 16.66 2.75
N ASP A 225 25.67 16.21 3.02
CA ASP A 225 26.77 17.04 3.50
C ASP A 225 27.17 18.13 2.49
N PRO A 226 27.84 19.20 2.95
CA PRO A 226 28.42 20.19 2.06
C PRO A 226 29.43 19.57 1.08
N ILE A 227 29.42 20.05 -0.18
CA ILE A 227 30.35 19.59 -1.23
C ILE A 227 31.79 19.82 -0.84
N LYS A 228 32.05 20.92 -0.12
CA LYS A 228 33.37 21.22 0.50
C LYS A 228 33.22 21.30 1.98
N GLU A 229 34.14 20.69 2.72
CA GLU A 229 34.17 20.74 4.18
C GLU A 229 34.11 22.18 4.68
N GLY A 230 33.16 22.46 5.60
CA GLY A 230 32.90 23.79 6.11
C GLY A 230 32.20 24.76 5.14
N GLY A 231 31.77 24.29 3.97
CA GLY A 231 31.05 25.08 2.98
C GLY A 231 29.54 25.16 3.25
N ASN A 232 28.88 26.12 2.58
CA ASN A 232 27.43 26.28 2.62
C ASN A 232 26.74 25.72 1.36
N ASP A 233 27.49 25.12 0.43
CA ASP A 233 26.98 24.47 -0.77
C ASP A 233 26.81 22.98 -0.51
N TYR A 234 25.59 22.59 -0.13
CA TYR A 234 25.25 21.23 0.22
C TYR A 234 25.04 20.36 -1.03
N GLY A 235 25.42 19.09 -0.94
CA GLY A 235 25.23 18.09 -1.99
C GLY A 235 23.78 17.64 -2.21
N ASN A 236 22.81 18.41 -1.70
CA ASN A 236 21.39 18.14 -1.85
C ASN A 236 20.95 18.13 -3.31
N GLY A 237 19.94 17.30 -3.62
CA GLY A 237 19.22 17.36 -4.88
C GLY A 237 18.07 18.36 -4.84
N LYS A 238 17.22 18.30 -5.84
CA LYS A 238 15.95 19.03 -5.91
C LYS A 238 14.75 18.10 -5.74
N ASP A 239 14.99 16.78 -5.83
CA ASP A 239 13.95 15.75 -5.75
C ASP A 239 12.81 16.00 -6.76
N GLU A 240 13.15 16.35 -8.00
CA GLU A 240 12.17 16.79 -9.00
C GLU A 240 11.14 15.71 -9.36
N LEU A 241 11.47 14.44 -9.09
CA LEU A 241 10.57 13.30 -9.33
C LEU A 241 9.92 12.75 -8.05
N GLY A 242 10.16 13.34 -6.87
CA GLY A 242 9.66 12.83 -5.59
C GLY A 242 10.27 11.50 -5.14
N PHE A 243 11.40 11.09 -5.75
CA PHE A 243 12.07 9.84 -5.41
C PHE A 243 12.89 9.94 -4.12
N GLY A 244 13.48 11.09 -3.83
CA GLY A 244 14.06 11.47 -2.55
C GLY A 244 15.17 10.53 -2.06
N VAL A 245 16.24 10.27 -2.83
CA VAL A 245 17.38 9.50 -2.35
C VAL A 245 18.03 10.21 -1.17
N LYS A 246 18.10 9.53 -0.03
CA LYS A 246 18.62 10.04 1.24
C LYS A 246 20.02 9.50 1.51
N ALA A 247 20.92 10.35 2.00
CA ALA A 247 22.31 10.01 2.32
C ALA A 247 22.43 9.24 3.64
N GLY A 248 21.77 8.09 3.77
CA GLY A 248 21.76 7.27 4.98
C GLY A 248 23.06 6.49 5.24
N GLY A 249 24.09 6.69 4.41
CA GLY A 249 25.35 5.98 4.53
C GLY A 249 25.21 4.48 4.36
N ALA A 250 26.14 3.75 4.98
CA ALA A 250 26.19 2.31 4.94
C ALA A 250 26.66 1.71 6.27
N HIS A 251 26.48 0.41 6.40
CA HIS A 251 27.01 -0.37 7.50
C HIS A 251 28.10 -1.31 6.99
N PHE A 252 29.35 -0.94 7.20
CA PHE A 252 30.48 -1.68 6.65
C PHE A 252 30.78 -2.96 7.45
N ALA A 253 30.86 -4.06 6.72
CA ALA A 253 31.24 -5.35 7.26
C ALA A 253 32.75 -5.55 7.15
N LYS A 254 33.43 -5.68 8.29
CA LYS A 254 34.59 -6.59 8.36
C LYS A 254 34.02 -7.99 8.58
N SER A 255 34.45 -8.98 7.79
CA SER A 255 33.90 -10.34 7.73
C SER A 255 33.83 -11.11 9.05
N ASP A 256 34.54 -10.64 10.06
CA ASP A 256 34.75 -11.26 11.39
C ASP A 256 34.03 -10.51 12.54
N VAL A 257 33.33 -9.39 12.25
CA VAL A 257 32.63 -8.60 13.27
C VAL A 257 31.12 -8.79 13.14
N PRO A 258 30.41 -9.17 14.23
CA PRO A 258 28.96 -9.28 14.22
C PRO A 258 28.26 -7.99 13.73
N LEU A 259 27.15 -8.09 13.02
CA LEU A 259 26.43 -6.96 12.41
C LEU A 259 26.18 -5.81 13.42
N LYS A 260 25.87 -6.13 14.67
CA LYS A 260 25.59 -5.17 15.74
C LYS A 260 26.81 -4.34 16.20
N GLU A 261 28.03 -4.80 15.93
CA GLU A 261 29.27 -4.17 16.35
C GLU A 261 29.93 -3.38 15.21
N ARG A 262 29.36 -3.38 14.03
CA ARG A 262 29.88 -2.68 12.85
C ARG A 262 29.58 -1.20 12.94
N LYS A 263 30.41 -0.36 12.33
CA LYS A 263 30.24 1.09 12.32
C LYS A 263 29.38 1.53 11.13
N PHE A 264 28.57 2.56 11.37
CA PHE A 264 27.94 3.32 10.30
C PHE A 264 28.96 4.31 9.73
N GLU A 265 29.03 4.37 8.43
CA GLU A 265 29.94 5.25 7.69
C GLU A 265 29.22 5.94 6.55
N ASP A 266 29.80 7.03 6.05
CA ASP A 266 29.29 7.81 4.91
C ASP A 266 27.87 8.42 5.11
N ASP A 267 27.37 8.52 6.35
CA ASP A 267 26.13 9.26 6.67
C ASP A 267 26.30 10.72 6.22
N GLY A 268 25.32 11.27 5.53
CA GLY A 268 25.40 12.58 4.87
C GLY A 268 26.21 12.61 3.56
N LYS A 269 27.09 11.65 3.30
CA LYS A 269 28.04 11.67 2.18
C LYS A 269 27.63 10.81 1.01
N LYS A 270 27.04 9.65 1.29
CA LYS A 270 26.62 8.71 0.24
C LYS A 270 25.28 8.05 0.59
N ALA A 271 24.58 7.64 -0.45
CA ALA A 271 23.47 6.69 -0.36
C ALA A 271 23.86 5.42 -1.13
N TYR A 272 23.56 4.27 -0.54
CA TYR A 272 23.82 2.94 -1.05
C TYR A 272 22.51 2.19 -1.17
N LEU A 273 22.17 1.69 -2.38
CA LEU A 273 20.89 1.06 -2.67
C LEU A 273 21.10 -0.29 -3.35
N TRP A 274 20.60 -1.37 -2.77
CA TRP A 274 20.76 -2.72 -3.30
C TRP A 274 20.13 -2.90 -4.69
N THR A 275 20.77 -3.73 -5.50
CA THR A 275 20.22 -4.36 -6.71
C THR A 275 20.00 -5.85 -6.49
N ALA A 276 19.10 -6.47 -7.26
CA ALA A 276 18.79 -7.89 -7.16
C ALA A 276 20.00 -8.79 -7.48
N GLU A 277 20.98 -8.30 -8.24
CA GLU A 277 22.23 -8.99 -8.58
C GLU A 277 23.30 -8.90 -7.50
N GLY A 278 23.05 -8.17 -6.39
CA GLY A 278 24.01 -7.99 -5.29
C GLY A 278 25.07 -6.92 -5.56
N GLU A 279 24.87 -6.09 -6.56
CA GLU A 279 25.58 -4.82 -6.69
C GLU A 279 24.83 -3.73 -5.92
N VAL A 280 25.46 -2.61 -5.72
CA VAL A 280 24.88 -1.46 -5.01
C VAL A 280 24.96 -0.24 -5.89
N LEU A 281 23.83 0.47 -6.07
CA LEU A 281 23.78 1.78 -6.70
C LEU A 281 24.19 2.83 -5.67
N VAL A 282 25.23 3.61 -5.97
CA VAL A 282 25.81 4.61 -5.05
C VAL A 282 25.60 6.02 -5.58
N PHE A 283 25.01 6.88 -4.73
CA PHE A 283 24.93 8.33 -4.94
C PHE A 283 25.92 9.03 -4.03
N TYR A 284 26.43 10.18 -4.44
CA TYR A 284 27.49 10.93 -3.75
C TYR A 284 27.02 12.35 -3.43
N HIS A 285 27.45 12.92 -2.28
CA HIS A 285 27.15 14.30 -1.92
C HIS A 285 27.82 15.31 -2.88
N ASP A 286 29.05 15.00 -3.32
CA ASP A 286 29.92 15.88 -4.12
C ASP A 286 29.81 15.68 -5.62
N LYS A 287 28.89 14.81 -6.08
CA LYS A 287 28.73 14.49 -7.52
C LYS A 287 27.26 14.32 -7.91
N ASP A 288 26.93 14.76 -9.11
CA ASP A 288 25.60 14.61 -9.71
C ASP A 288 25.46 13.33 -10.55
N ILE A 289 26.06 12.22 -10.07
CA ILE A 289 26.05 10.92 -10.75
C ILE A 289 25.64 9.82 -9.78
N ALA A 290 25.20 8.68 -10.34
CA ALA A 290 25.06 7.42 -9.64
C ALA A 290 25.91 6.35 -10.31
N LYS A 291 26.48 5.42 -9.54
CA LYS A 291 27.33 4.33 -10.04
C LYS A 291 26.98 3.01 -9.39
N PHE A 292 27.05 1.93 -10.17
CA PHE A 292 26.98 0.57 -9.63
C PHE A 292 28.36 0.14 -9.14
N GLU A 293 28.42 -0.33 -7.91
CA GLU A 293 29.62 -0.81 -7.24
C GLU A 293 29.38 -2.17 -6.60
N LYS A 294 30.44 -2.98 -6.47
CA LYS A 294 30.36 -4.31 -5.82
C LYS A 294 30.83 -4.22 -4.40
N PHE A 295 30.03 -4.77 -3.49
CA PHE A 295 30.35 -4.89 -2.08
C PHE A 295 30.19 -6.34 -1.62
N ASN A 296 30.72 -6.65 -0.42
CA ASN A 296 30.49 -7.92 0.23
C ASN A 296 29.00 -8.09 0.53
N PRO A 297 28.38 -9.28 0.39
CA PRO A 297 26.98 -9.55 0.73
C PRO A 297 26.58 -9.17 2.17
N GLU A 298 27.53 -9.13 3.09
CA GLU A 298 27.33 -8.67 4.48
C GLU A 298 27.33 -7.15 4.62
N PHE A 299 27.62 -6.42 3.56
CA PHE A 299 27.50 -4.96 3.53
C PHE A 299 26.06 -4.52 3.80
N GLY A 300 25.88 -3.50 4.66
CA GLY A 300 24.56 -2.96 4.96
C GLY A 300 24.24 -1.75 4.08
N ALA A 301 23.30 -1.90 3.18
CA ALA A 301 22.79 -0.82 2.32
C ALA A 301 21.28 -0.64 2.47
N SER A 302 20.79 0.52 2.08
CA SER A 302 19.35 0.80 1.98
C SER A 302 18.71 -0.02 0.87
N LEU A 303 17.37 -0.11 0.92
CA LEU A 303 16.57 -0.79 -0.07
C LEU A 303 15.42 0.12 -0.53
N ARG A 304 15.22 0.21 -1.81
CA ARG A 304 14.01 0.68 -2.49
C ARG A 304 13.36 -0.49 -3.20
N CYS A 305 12.05 -0.52 -3.24
CA CYS A 305 11.34 -1.60 -3.90
C CYS A 305 10.58 -1.09 -5.13
N LEU A 306 10.53 -1.92 -6.15
CA LEU A 306 9.80 -1.70 -7.39
C LEU A 306 8.60 -2.64 -7.42
N LYS A 307 7.45 -2.16 -7.88
CA LYS A 307 6.24 -2.96 -8.05
C LYS A 307 6.43 -3.98 -9.18
N ASP A 308 5.94 -5.22 -8.95
CA ASP A 308 5.89 -6.33 -9.91
C ASP A 308 5.03 -6.01 -11.15
#